data_6e232cd8cc6f3438b22ad318cdcd6c49
#
_entry.id   6e232cd8cc6f3438b22ad318cdcd6c49
#
_cell.length_a   1.000
_cell.length_b   1.000
_cell.length_c   1.000
_cell.angle_alpha   90.00
_cell.angle_beta   90.00
_cell.angle_gamma   90.00
#
_symmetry.space_group_name_H-M   'P 1'
#
loop_
_entity.id
_entity.type
_entity.pdbx_description
1 polymer ?
#
loop_
_entity_poly.entity_id
_entity_poly.type
_entity_poly.pdbx_seq_one_letter_code
_entity_poly.pdbx_strand_id
1 'polypeptide(L)'
;MIVLIVIIVLIALYIMYFNQFKKLQVKIDEASSDIDVALEKRYDTLTKMFDMAKSYAKFEKDTLVEIVQYRSNMSVKDMNEIQRKMNTIAKNVSFVAEQYPQLQSNQQFVTLQKQIADCEEHLQASRRFYNANVSALNTKVSQFPSNIVASTMGVKKSEFFIADEEKKKDIDMKFEL
;
A
#
# COMPACT_ATOMS: atom_id res chain seq x y z
N MET A 1 42.19 31.54 7.20
CA MET A 1 42.19 30.33 6.35
C MET A 1 41.40 29.20 6.95
N ILE A 2 41.70 28.69 8.16
CA ILE A 2 41.01 27.55 8.80
C ILE A 2 39.51 27.78 8.93
N VAL A 3 39.06 28.95 9.43
CA VAL A 3 37.64 29.26 9.57
C VAL A 3 36.88 29.21 8.25
N LEU A 4 37.46 29.67 7.17
CA LEU A 4 36.85 29.64 5.83
C LEU A 4 36.69 28.22 5.33
N ILE A 5 37.67 27.34 5.55
CA ILE A 5 37.61 25.92 5.21
C ILE A 5 36.46 25.23 5.98
N VAL A 6 36.36 25.51 7.31
CA VAL A 6 35.27 24.94 8.14
C VAL A 6 33.89 25.36 7.62
N ILE A 7 33.70 26.63 7.26
CA ILE A 7 32.46 27.14 6.70
C ILE A 7 32.11 26.41 5.38
N ILE A 8 33.08 26.25 4.48
CA ILE A 8 32.88 25.54 3.20
C ILE A 8 32.46 24.08 3.44
N VAL A 9 33.09 23.38 4.38
CA VAL A 9 32.75 22.01 4.74
C VAL A 9 31.32 21.92 5.30
N LEU A 10 30.91 22.85 6.18
CA LEU A 10 29.56 22.87 6.73
C LEU A 10 28.51 23.11 5.64
N ILE A 11 28.77 24.03 4.71
CA ILE A 11 27.88 24.28 3.57
C ILE A 11 27.77 23.03 2.68
N ALA A 12 28.87 22.37 2.37
CA ALA A 12 28.90 21.14 1.57
C ALA A 12 28.10 20.02 2.23
N LEU A 13 28.26 19.82 3.54
CA LEU A 13 27.47 18.85 4.33
C LEU A 13 25.98 19.20 4.32
N TYR A 14 25.62 20.47 4.47
CA TYR A 14 24.23 20.91 4.39
C TYR A 14 23.59 20.59 3.05
N ILE A 15 24.26 20.91 1.93
CA ILE A 15 23.77 20.62 0.57
C ILE A 15 23.63 19.11 0.36
N MET A 16 24.59 18.32 0.84
CA MET A 16 24.56 16.86 0.72
C MET A 16 23.32 16.28 1.43
N TYR A 17 23.07 16.66 2.67
CA TYR A 17 21.89 16.19 3.43
C TYR A 17 20.57 16.71 2.85
N PHE A 18 20.55 17.98 2.41
CA PHE A 18 19.39 18.56 1.73
C PHE A 18 18.98 17.71 0.51
N ASN A 19 19.93 17.42 -0.36
CA ASN A 19 19.69 16.60 -1.55
C ASN A 19 19.25 15.16 -1.21
N GLN A 20 19.82 14.58 -0.14
CA GLN A 20 19.39 13.25 0.33
C GLN A 20 17.94 13.24 0.83
N PHE A 21 17.51 14.27 1.57
CA PHE A 21 16.11 14.39 2.00
C PHE A 21 15.18 14.54 0.81
N LYS A 22 15.51 15.42 -0.15
CA LYS A 22 14.73 15.59 -1.38
C LYS A 22 14.59 14.28 -2.16
N LYS A 23 15.70 13.54 -2.31
CA LYS A 23 15.69 12.24 -2.98
C LYS A 23 14.78 11.23 -2.26
N LEU A 24 14.78 11.19 -0.93
CA LEU A 24 13.92 10.29 -0.18
C LEU A 24 12.44 10.68 -0.28
N GLN A 25 12.12 11.97 -0.25
CA GLN A 25 10.75 12.45 -0.46
C GLN A 25 10.22 12.02 -1.82
N VAL A 26 10.97 12.28 -2.90
CA VAL A 26 10.58 11.85 -4.26
C VAL A 26 10.34 10.33 -4.33
N LYS A 27 11.21 9.52 -3.71
CA LYS A 27 11.03 8.06 -3.70
C LYS A 27 9.81 7.60 -2.89
N ILE A 28 9.45 8.32 -1.84
CA ILE A 28 8.24 8.06 -1.06
C ILE A 28 7.00 8.41 -1.89
N ASP A 29 7.01 9.55 -2.57
CA ASP A 29 5.92 9.99 -3.43
C ASP A 29 5.72 9.04 -4.62
N GLU A 30 6.81 8.59 -5.26
CA GLU A 30 6.81 7.58 -6.32
C GLU A 30 6.19 6.26 -5.83
N ALA A 31 6.66 5.75 -4.69
CA ALA A 31 6.13 4.53 -4.12
C ALA A 31 4.65 4.66 -3.70
N SER A 32 4.23 5.83 -3.23
CA SER A 32 2.82 6.12 -2.93
C SER A 32 1.96 6.09 -4.19
N SER A 33 2.46 6.67 -5.28
CA SER A 33 1.78 6.63 -6.58
C SER A 33 1.65 5.21 -7.13
N ASP A 34 2.69 4.37 -6.97
CA ASP A 34 2.63 2.96 -7.38
C ASP A 34 1.58 2.17 -6.58
N ILE A 35 1.43 2.48 -5.28
CA ILE A 35 0.38 1.89 -4.44
C ILE A 35 -0.99 2.33 -4.94
N ASP A 36 -1.18 3.61 -5.28
CA ASP A 36 -2.43 4.14 -5.82
C ASP A 36 -2.84 3.41 -7.09
N VAL A 37 -1.93 3.27 -8.05
CA VAL A 37 -2.17 2.57 -9.32
C VAL A 37 -2.52 1.09 -9.09
N ALA A 38 -1.84 0.42 -8.16
CA ALA A 38 -2.14 -0.97 -7.83
C ALA A 38 -3.53 -1.13 -7.18
N LEU A 39 -3.92 -0.20 -6.30
CA LEU A 39 -5.24 -0.20 -5.67
C LEU A 39 -6.35 0.08 -6.67
N GLU A 40 -6.17 1.02 -7.59
CA GLU A 40 -7.12 1.32 -8.66
C GLU A 40 -7.35 0.08 -9.55
N LYS A 41 -6.28 -0.54 -10.03
CA LYS A 41 -6.37 -1.77 -10.83
C LYS A 41 -7.07 -2.90 -10.09
N ARG A 42 -6.79 -3.04 -8.79
CA ARG A 42 -7.44 -4.03 -7.93
C ARG A 42 -8.93 -3.76 -7.79
N TYR A 43 -9.31 -2.51 -7.57
CA TYR A 43 -10.71 -2.08 -7.49
C TYR A 43 -11.49 -2.42 -8.76
N ASP A 44 -10.95 -2.06 -9.93
CA ASP A 44 -11.57 -2.34 -11.22
C ASP A 44 -11.75 -3.84 -11.47
N THR A 45 -10.74 -4.62 -11.10
CA THR A 45 -10.77 -6.08 -11.28
C THR A 45 -11.80 -6.72 -10.34
N LEU A 46 -11.85 -6.31 -9.07
CA LEU A 46 -12.83 -6.79 -8.11
C LEU A 46 -14.26 -6.41 -8.50
N THR A 47 -14.46 -5.21 -9.04
CA THR A 47 -15.77 -4.77 -9.55
C THR A 47 -16.27 -5.69 -10.65
N LYS A 48 -15.41 -6.03 -11.63
CA LYS A 48 -15.76 -6.95 -12.71
C LYS A 48 -16.05 -8.38 -12.20
N MET A 49 -15.24 -8.88 -11.25
CA MET A 49 -15.48 -10.18 -10.63
C MET A 49 -16.82 -10.23 -9.90
N PHE A 50 -17.12 -9.16 -9.18
CA PHE A 50 -18.38 -8.98 -8.46
C PHE A 50 -19.58 -8.96 -9.41
N ASP A 51 -19.53 -8.17 -10.50
CA ASP A 51 -20.62 -8.12 -11.50
C ASP A 51 -20.85 -9.48 -12.15
N MET A 52 -19.79 -10.26 -12.39
CA MET A 52 -19.93 -11.66 -12.85
C MET A 52 -20.59 -12.53 -11.79
N ALA A 53 -20.16 -12.47 -10.53
CA ALA A 53 -20.74 -13.27 -9.45
C ALA A 53 -22.24 -12.96 -9.24
N LYS A 54 -22.63 -11.70 -9.42
CA LYS A 54 -24.02 -11.22 -9.33
C LYS A 54 -24.96 -11.90 -10.34
N SER A 55 -24.45 -12.31 -11.49
CA SER A 55 -25.25 -13.00 -12.50
C SER A 55 -25.57 -14.46 -12.13
N TYR A 56 -24.84 -15.05 -11.20
CA TYR A 56 -25.02 -16.44 -10.73
C TYR A 56 -25.76 -16.53 -9.41
N ALA A 57 -25.62 -15.53 -8.53
CA ALA A 57 -26.24 -15.53 -7.22
C ALA A 57 -27.19 -14.34 -7.07
N LYS A 58 -28.42 -14.60 -6.51
CA LYS A 58 -29.28 -13.51 -6.06
C LYS A 58 -28.70 -12.98 -4.76
N PHE A 59 -27.93 -11.91 -4.87
CA PHE A 59 -27.45 -11.21 -3.67
C PHE A 59 -28.60 -10.42 -3.04
N GLU A 60 -28.83 -10.62 -1.75
CA GLU A 60 -29.59 -9.67 -0.96
C GLU A 60 -28.84 -8.34 -0.92
N LYS A 61 -29.55 -7.24 -1.14
CA LYS A 61 -28.98 -5.88 -1.29
C LYS A 61 -28.07 -5.46 -0.12
N ASP A 62 -28.28 -6.04 1.05
CA ASP A 62 -27.62 -5.65 2.31
C ASP A 62 -26.28 -6.38 2.54
N THR A 63 -25.97 -7.43 1.75
CA THR A 63 -24.71 -8.18 1.89
C THR A 63 -23.55 -7.56 1.09
N LEU A 64 -23.84 -6.59 0.25
CA LEU A 64 -22.91 -5.92 -0.62
C LEU A 64 -22.56 -4.57 -0.02
N VAL A 65 -21.52 -4.61 0.79
CA VAL A 65 -20.78 -3.43 1.19
C VAL A 65 -20.69 -2.49 -0.03
N GLU A 66 -21.19 -1.26 0.14
CA GLU A 66 -20.98 -0.18 -0.82
C GLU A 66 -19.59 -0.29 -1.41
N ILE A 67 -19.51 -0.52 -2.71
CA ILE A 67 -18.23 -0.46 -3.43
C ILE A 67 -17.76 0.97 -3.21
N VAL A 68 -16.83 1.12 -2.29
CA VAL A 68 -16.29 2.43 -1.95
C VAL A 68 -15.62 2.96 -3.20
N GLN A 69 -16.15 4.06 -3.72
CA GLN A 69 -15.52 4.73 -4.84
C GLN A 69 -14.08 5.07 -4.47
N TYR A 70 -13.17 4.43 -5.18
CA TYR A 70 -11.76 4.75 -5.08
C TYR A 70 -11.54 6.21 -5.51
N ARG A 71 -10.79 6.95 -4.71
CA ARG A 71 -10.37 8.32 -5.02
C ARG A 71 -8.85 8.35 -5.06
N SER A 72 -8.26 8.84 -6.13
CA SER A 72 -6.81 9.08 -6.21
C SER A 72 -6.36 10.16 -5.20
N ASN A 73 -5.11 10.14 -4.80
CA ASN A 73 -4.49 11.07 -3.82
C ASN A 73 -5.02 10.95 -2.39
N MET A 74 -5.18 9.72 -1.91
CA MET A 74 -5.59 9.45 -0.53
C MET A 74 -4.42 9.42 0.44
N SER A 75 -4.72 9.66 1.73
CA SER A 75 -3.74 9.45 2.79
C SER A 75 -3.44 7.95 2.96
N VAL A 76 -2.26 7.62 3.52
CA VAL A 76 -1.88 6.22 3.86
C VAL A 76 -2.95 5.52 4.69
N LYS A 77 -3.60 6.25 5.60
CA LYS A 77 -4.69 5.73 6.43
C LYS A 77 -5.92 5.35 5.59
N ASP A 78 -6.30 6.21 4.65
CA ASP A 78 -7.46 5.98 3.77
C ASP A 78 -7.19 4.80 2.83
N MET A 79 -5.97 4.68 2.28
CA MET A 79 -5.55 3.55 1.46
C MET A 79 -5.62 2.22 2.23
N ASN A 80 -5.22 2.20 3.51
CA ASN A 80 -5.33 1.02 4.35
C ASN A 80 -6.80 0.63 4.61
N GLU A 81 -7.70 1.60 4.83
CA GLU A 81 -9.13 1.36 5.02
C GLU A 81 -9.77 0.78 3.77
N ILE A 82 -9.51 1.37 2.61
CA ILE A 82 -10.01 0.88 1.32
C ILE A 82 -9.53 -0.53 1.04
N GLN A 83 -8.29 -0.84 1.33
CA GLN A 83 -7.79 -2.20 1.16
C GLN A 83 -8.53 -3.21 2.04
N ARG A 84 -8.86 -2.87 3.29
CA ARG A 84 -9.67 -3.75 4.14
C ARG A 84 -11.04 -4.03 3.52
N LYS A 85 -11.69 -2.99 2.99
CA LYS A 85 -12.97 -3.12 2.28
C LYS A 85 -12.83 -4.00 1.03
N MET A 86 -11.80 -3.80 0.22
CA MET A 86 -11.51 -4.65 -0.94
C MET A 86 -11.25 -6.12 -0.55
N ASN A 87 -10.56 -6.37 0.56
CA ASN A 87 -10.36 -7.72 1.08
C ASN A 87 -11.68 -8.41 1.44
N THR A 88 -12.62 -7.68 2.05
CA THR A 88 -13.94 -8.20 2.35
C THR A 88 -14.72 -8.57 1.09
N ILE A 89 -14.69 -7.69 0.07
CA ILE A 89 -15.32 -7.95 -1.22
C ILE A 89 -14.70 -9.19 -1.89
N ALA A 90 -13.38 -9.30 -1.90
CA ALA A 90 -12.68 -10.45 -2.47
C ALA A 90 -13.08 -11.77 -1.79
N LYS A 91 -13.17 -11.79 -0.46
CA LYS A 91 -13.65 -12.95 0.32
C LYS A 91 -15.09 -13.33 -0.08
N ASN A 92 -15.99 -12.35 -0.16
CA ASN A 92 -17.39 -12.59 -0.53
C ASN A 92 -17.52 -13.13 -1.95
N VAL A 93 -16.79 -12.58 -2.91
CA VAL A 93 -16.78 -13.06 -4.31
C VAL A 93 -16.22 -14.48 -4.40
N SER A 94 -15.16 -14.80 -3.65
CA SER A 94 -14.58 -16.15 -3.59
C SER A 94 -15.57 -17.16 -3.01
N PHE A 95 -16.25 -16.80 -1.91
CA PHE A 95 -17.27 -17.65 -1.30
C PHE A 95 -18.41 -17.99 -2.27
N VAL A 96 -18.87 -17.02 -3.06
CA VAL A 96 -19.86 -17.26 -4.11
C VAL A 96 -19.32 -18.18 -5.19
N ALA A 97 -18.10 -17.96 -5.65
CA ALA A 97 -17.49 -18.78 -6.68
C ALA A 97 -17.37 -20.25 -6.25
N GLU A 98 -17.11 -20.53 -4.97
CA GLU A 98 -17.08 -21.87 -4.40
C GLU A 98 -18.45 -22.57 -4.46
N GLN A 99 -19.55 -21.81 -4.31
CA GLN A 99 -20.92 -22.35 -4.37
C GLN A 99 -21.42 -22.57 -5.82
N TYR A 100 -20.81 -21.91 -6.79
CA TYR A 100 -21.21 -21.96 -8.20
C TYR A 100 -20.07 -22.47 -9.10
N PRO A 101 -19.91 -23.79 -9.30
CA PRO A 101 -18.83 -24.37 -10.12
C PRO A 101 -18.76 -23.82 -11.55
N GLN A 102 -19.89 -23.38 -12.09
CA GLN A 102 -19.98 -22.77 -13.42
C GLN A 102 -19.29 -21.40 -13.47
N LEU A 103 -19.37 -20.60 -12.39
CA LEU A 103 -18.64 -19.37 -12.26
C LEU A 103 -17.15 -19.64 -12.07
N GLN A 104 -16.80 -20.59 -11.22
CA GLN A 104 -15.42 -20.97 -10.94
C GLN A 104 -14.68 -21.47 -12.20
N SER A 105 -15.36 -22.19 -13.09
CA SER A 105 -14.80 -22.70 -14.35
C SER A 105 -14.85 -21.69 -15.50
N ASN A 106 -15.47 -20.53 -15.30
CA ASN A 106 -15.56 -19.49 -16.33
C ASN A 106 -14.17 -18.91 -16.62
N GLN A 107 -13.72 -18.95 -17.88
CA GLN A 107 -12.40 -18.52 -18.31
C GLN A 107 -12.11 -17.03 -17.98
N GLN A 108 -13.13 -16.16 -18.08
CA GLN A 108 -12.98 -14.76 -17.75
C GLN A 108 -12.80 -14.57 -16.24
N PHE A 109 -13.56 -15.30 -15.42
CA PHE A 109 -13.43 -15.27 -13.96
C PHE A 109 -12.05 -15.75 -13.51
N VAL A 110 -11.54 -16.85 -14.07
CA VAL A 110 -10.17 -17.35 -13.80
C VAL A 110 -9.11 -16.30 -14.18
N THR A 111 -9.31 -15.62 -15.30
CA THR A 111 -8.40 -14.54 -15.72
C THR A 111 -8.40 -13.38 -14.73
N LEU A 112 -9.57 -12.95 -14.25
CA LEU A 112 -9.71 -11.90 -13.24
C LEU A 112 -9.09 -12.31 -11.89
N GLN A 113 -9.23 -13.58 -11.47
CA GLN A 113 -8.55 -14.10 -10.28
C GLN A 113 -7.02 -13.99 -10.37
N LYS A 114 -6.45 -14.33 -11.52
CA LYS A 114 -5.01 -14.13 -11.77
C LYS A 114 -4.61 -12.66 -11.69
N GLN A 115 -5.40 -11.78 -12.30
CA GLN A 115 -5.14 -10.33 -12.23
C GLN A 115 -5.19 -9.80 -10.78
N ILE A 116 -6.08 -10.32 -9.93
CA ILE A 116 -6.10 -9.97 -8.49
C ILE A 116 -4.83 -10.43 -7.81
N ALA A 117 -4.38 -11.67 -8.06
CA ALA A 117 -3.13 -12.16 -7.48
C ALA A 117 -1.91 -11.31 -7.90
N ASP A 118 -1.82 -10.95 -9.18
CA ASP A 118 -0.77 -10.06 -9.70
C ASP A 118 -0.83 -8.66 -9.05
N CYS A 119 -2.04 -8.11 -8.87
CA CYS A 119 -2.23 -6.82 -8.20
C CYS A 119 -1.79 -6.87 -6.73
N GLU A 120 -2.08 -7.97 -6.02
CA GLU A 120 -1.67 -8.17 -4.62
C GLU A 120 -0.15 -8.24 -4.49
N GLU A 121 0.51 -8.97 -5.38
CA GLU A 121 1.98 -9.05 -5.40
C GLU A 121 2.61 -7.67 -5.63
N HIS A 122 2.09 -6.93 -6.61
CA HIS A 122 2.55 -5.57 -6.93
C HIS A 122 2.33 -4.62 -5.74
N LEU A 123 1.15 -4.67 -5.12
CA LEU A 123 0.81 -3.86 -3.97
C LEU A 123 1.74 -4.13 -2.78
N GLN A 124 2.05 -5.40 -2.50
CA GLN A 124 2.99 -5.78 -1.45
C GLN A 124 4.41 -5.31 -1.74
N ALA A 125 4.85 -5.38 -3.01
CA ALA A 125 6.17 -4.89 -3.41
C ALA A 125 6.27 -3.36 -3.23
N SER A 126 5.29 -2.60 -3.71
CA SER A 126 5.22 -1.13 -3.60
C SER A 126 5.20 -0.68 -2.14
N ARG A 127 4.47 -1.39 -1.27
CA ARG A 127 4.45 -1.11 0.18
C ARG A 127 5.78 -1.36 0.86
N ARG A 128 6.47 -2.45 0.51
CA ARG A 128 7.81 -2.70 1.04
C ARG A 128 8.77 -1.59 0.63
N PHE A 129 8.68 -1.15 -0.62
CA PHE A 129 9.51 -0.06 -1.12
C PHE A 129 9.18 1.27 -0.44
N TYR A 130 7.90 1.60 -0.27
CA TYR A 130 7.45 2.76 0.50
C TYR A 130 8.00 2.74 1.91
N ASN A 131 7.77 1.66 2.66
CA ASN A 131 8.21 1.52 4.05
C ASN A 131 9.73 1.58 4.21
N ALA A 132 10.50 1.04 3.26
CA ALA A 132 11.95 1.13 3.26
C ALA A 132 12.42 2.59 3.13
N ASN A 133 11.80 3.39 2.24
CA ASN A 133 12.13 4.80 2.06
C ASN A 133 11.68 5.65 3.26
N VAL A 134 10.51 5.37 3.84
CA VAL A 134 10.02 6.00 5.08
C VAL A 134 10.97 5.69 6.24
N SER A 135 11.43 4.45 6.39
CA SER A 135 12.43 4.07 7.40
C SER A 135 13.72 4.87 7.25
N ALA A 136 14.23 4.97 6.01
CA ALA A 136 15.44 5.74 5.71
C ALA A 136 15.24 7.24 6.00
N LEU A 137 14.08 7.82 5.66
CA LEU A 137 13.72 9.19 5.97
C LEU A 137 13.68 9.42 7.50
N ASN A 138 12.92 8.59 8.22
CA ASN A 138 12.71 8.70 9.65
C ASN A 138 14.02 8.55 10.43
N THR A 139 14.91 7.67 9.96
CA THR A 139 16.25 7.52 10.51
C THR A 139 17.05 8.81 10.37
N LYS A 140 17.09 9.42 9.16
CA LYS A 140 17.82 10.67 8.92
C LYS A 140 17.23 11.86 9.68
N VAL A 141 15.91 11.92 9.84
CA VAL A 141 15.23 12.94 10.67
C VAL A 141 15.64 12.83 12.14
N SER A 142 16.01 11.64 12.61
CA SER A 142 16.34 11.38 14.03
C SER A 142 17.85 11.41 14.32
N GLN A 143 18.72 11.26 13.32
CA GLN A 143 20.16 11.15 13.49
C GLN A 143 20.87 12.51 13.39
N PHE A 144 21.93 12.69 14.20
CA PHE A 144 22.86 13.81 14.05
C PHE A 144 23.90 13.49 12.95
N PRO A 145 24.33 14.47 12.14
CA PRO A 145 23.90 15.87 12.09
C PRO A 145 22.70 16.14 11.17
N SER A 146 22.13 15.13 10.50
CA SER A 146 21.06 15.28 9.51
C SER A 146 19.74 15.83 10.11
N ASN A 147 19.48 15.61 11.41
CA ASN A 147 18.31 16.16 12.10
C ASN A 147 18.27 17.70 12.10
N ILE A 148 19.43 18.37 12.11
CA ILE A 148 19.52 19.84 12.02
C ILE A 148 19.00 20.28 10.65
N VAL A 149 19.45 19.62 9.57
CA VAL A 149 19.02 19.93 8.21
C VAL A 149 17.54 19.61 8.03
N ALA A 150 17.05 18.47 8.56
CA ALA A 150 15.63 18.12 8.56
C ALA A 150 14.77 19.22 9.21
N SER A 151 15.21 19.74 10.36
CA SER A 151 14.51 20.82 11.08
C SER A 151 14.45 22.10 10.25
N THR A 152 15.53 22.51 9.60
CA THR A 152 15.54 23.71 8.74
C THR A 152 14.67 23.56 7.48
N MET A 153 14.53 22.33 6.98
CA MET A 153 13.66 22.01 5.84
C MET A 153 12.19 21.78 6.25
N GLY A 154 11.86 21.71 7.54
CA GLY A 154 10.54 21.37 8.03
C GLY A 154 10.16 19.89 7.77
N VAL A 155 11.14 19.01 7.50
CA VAL A 155 10.90 17.58 7.23
C VAL A 155 10.59 16.87 8.54
N LYS A 156 9.44 16.20 8.58
CA LYS A 156 8.96 15.41 9.71
C LYS A 156 9.03 13.92 9.39
N LYS A 157 8.88 13.09 10.44
CA LYS A 157 8.71 11.65 10.26
C LYS A 157 7.44 11.36 9.49
N SER A 158 7.52 10.41 8.56
CA SER A 158 6.39 9.89 7.80
C SER A 158 5.85 8.61 8.44
N GLU A 159 4.56 8.34 8.22
CA GLU A 159 3.89 7.15 8.71
C GLU A 159 4.18 5.95 7.80
N PHE A 160 4.22 4.75 8.40
CA PHE A 160 4.38 3.49 7.67
C PHE A 160 3.03 2.95 7.19
N PHE A 161 3.03 2.26 6.07
CA PHE A 161 1.96 1.33 5.76
C PHE A 161 1.98 0.17 6.75
N ILE A 162 0.86 -0.04 7.44
CA ILE A 162 0.72 -1.11 8.44
C ILE A 162 0.21 -2.36 7.73
N ALA A 163 0.82 -3.52 8.00
CA ALA A 163 0.28 -4.80 7.57
C ALA A 163 -1.05 -5.09 8.30
N ASP A 164 -2.00 -5.74 7.60
CA ASP A 164 -3.29 -6.11 8.20
C ASP A 164 -3.07 -6.85 9.53
N GLU A 165 -3.65 -6.34 10.61
CA GLU A 165 -3.54 -6.92 11.95
C GLU A 165 -4.16 -8.32 12.02
N GLU A 166 -5.14 -8.63 11.17
CA GLU A 166 -5.72 -9.98 11.05
C GLU A 166 -4.69 -11.04 10.64
N LYS A 167 -3.67 -10.67 9.85
CA LYS A 167 -2.57 -11.59 9.47
C LYS A 167 -1.48 -11.73 10.54
N LYS A 168 -1.55 -10.93 11.61
CA LYS A 168 -0.63 -11.00 12.75
C LYS A 168 -1.15 -11.91 13.86
N LYS A 169 -2.43 -12.31 13.83
CA LYS A 169 -2.94 -13.30 14.79
C LYS A 169 -2.33 -14.65 14.47
N ASP A 170 -1.64 -15.21 15.44
CA ASP A 170 -1.12 -16.58 15.37
C ASP A 170 -2.24 -17.54 14.97
N ILE A 171 -1.98 -18.32 13.94
CA ILE A 171 -2.85 -19.44 13.59
C ILE A 171 -2.61 -20.49 14.66
N ASP A 172 -3.54 -20.61 15.61
CA ASP A 172 -3.53 -21.67 16.62
C ASP A 172 -3.75 -23.02 15.90
N MET A 173 -2.65 -23.60 15.41
CA MET A 173 -2.66 -24.92 14.78
C MET A 173 -2.71 -25.99 15.86
N LYS A 174 -3.90 -26.22 16.41
CA LYS A 174 -4.16 -27.43 17.19
C LYS A 174 -4.32 -28.59 16.21
N PHE A 175 -3.28 -29.38 16.08
CA PHE A 175 -3.41 -30.74 15.54
C PHE A 175 -4.05 -31.60 16.62
N GLU A 176 -5.33 -31.89 16.53
CA GLU A 176 -5.92 -33.02 17.26
C GLU A 176 -5.41 -34.30 16.60
N LEU A 177 -4.60 -35.07 17.36
CA LEU A 177 -4.15 -36.42 17.03
C LEU A 177 -5.23 -37.43 17.43
#